data_95e26132b44baac2cb1213a89ad0c3cb
#
_entry.id   95e26132b44baac2cb1213a89ad0c3cb
#
_cell.length_a   1.000
_cell.length_b   1.000
_cell.length_c   1.000
_cell.angle_alpha   90.00
_cell.angle_beta   90.00
_cell.angle_gamma   90.00
#
_symmetry.space_group_name_H-M   'P 1'
#
loop_
_entity.id
_entity.type
_entity.pdbx_description
1 polymer ?
#
loop_
_entity_poly.entity_id
_entity_poly.type
_entity_poly.pdbx_seq_one_letter_code
_entity_poly.pdbx_strand_id
1 'polypeptide(L)'
;MTPPRFYLVAATLVFCMALGISTTTVQTQGGGSAAPSPTRAQAAADAARRAKQLTATFVGRDTCLGCHEELGAPLAGTMHGKAAHPRSPAAAQGCETCHGPGSAHVEDPSDPTTIKRFEEMPARAANETCLSCHNKSTHALWEGSAHDARNLSCSTCHSVHAPVGPKAQLRASSELELCGNCHKTQVTKIKRVSHMPLAEGKMECTSCHSPHGSTNVKQLRVGNWINESCISCHTDKRGPFLFEHAAGRESCVTCHDPHGSNNHAMLVARTPMLCQRCHIGTRHPSTIYDNAAVQARSNRIIGRGCVNCHQNIHGSNHPSGQALVR
;
A
#
# COMPACT_ATOMS: atom_id res chain seq x y z
N MET A 1 -28.53 73.89 -31.31
CA MET A 1 -29.77 73.37 -31.94
C MET A 1 -29.75 71.85 -31.88
N THR A 2 -30.44 71.32 -30.90
CA THR A 2 -30.58 69.88 -30.67
C THR A 2 -31.97 69.42 -31.17
N PRO A 3 -32.11 68.32 -31.91
CA PRO A 3 -33.41 67.70 -32.18
C PRO A 3 -33.70 66.54 -31.18
N PRO A 4 -34.98 66.13 -31.05
CA PRO A 4 -35.49 65.43 -29.90
C PRO A 4 -35.41 63.91 -30.03
N ARG A 5 -35.37 63.26 -28.86
CA ARG A 5 -35.41 61.81 -28.66
C ARG A 5 -36.84 61.28 -28.91
N PHE A 6 -36.99 60.32 -29.84
CA PHE A 6 -38.15 59.45 -29.90
C PHE A 6 -37.87 58.12 -29.20
N TYR A 7 -38.67 57.80 -28.20
CA TYR A 7 -38.70 56.50 -27.58
C TYR A 7 -39.56 55.55 -28.40
N LEU A 8 -38.99 54.51 -28.93
CA LEU A 8 -39.74 53.35 -29.51
C LEU A 8 -39.80 52.27 -28.44
N VAL A 9 -40.98 51.99 -27.94
CA VAL A 9 -41.29 50.85 -27.08
C VAL A 9 -41.45 49.65 -27.96
N ALA A 10 -40.47 48.75 -28.01
CA ALA A 10 -40.60 47.45 -28.64
C ALA A 10 -41.03 46.42 -27.60
N ALA A 11 -42.24 45.90 -27.72
CA ALA A 11 -42.74 44.78 -26.95
C ALA A 11 -42.02 43.51 -27.39
N THR A 12 -41.14 42.97 -26.55
CA THR A 12 -40.53 41.65 -26.75
C THR A 12 -41.41 40.59 -26.11
N LEU A 13 -42.07 39.79 -26.96
CA LEU A 13 -42.72 38.53 -26.59
C LEU A 13 -41.66 37.57 -26.05
N VAL A 14 -41.79 37.23 -24.77
CA VAL A 14 -40.98 36.16 -24.12
C VAL A 14 -41.57 34.83 -24.54
N PHE A 15 -40.88 34.15 -25.46
CA PHE A 15 -41.13 32.78 -25.79
C PHE A 15 -40.44 31.90 -24.78
N CYS A 16 -41.16 31.42 -23.74
CA CYS A 16 -40.66 30.44 -22.80
C CYS A 16 -40.54 29.08 -23.50
N MET A 17 -39.35 28.75 -24.03
CA MET A 17 -38.97 27.38 -24.26
C MET A 17 -38.63 26.72 -22.92
N ALA A 18 -39.50 25.83 -22.47
CA ALA A 18 -39.22 24.91 -21.39
C ALA A 18 -38.13 23.92 -21.83
N LEU A 19 -36.86 24.27 -21.63
CA LEU A 19 -35.77 23.32 -21.67
C LEU A 19 -35.83 22.52 -20.35
N GLY A 20 -36.33 21.29 -20.46
CA GLY A 20 -36.26 20.31 -19.38
C GLY A 20 -34.79 20.05 -18.99
N ILE A 21 -34.30 20.76 -18.00
CA ILE A 21 -33.01 20.43 -17.35
C ILE A 21 -33.28 19.22 -16.48
N SER A 22 -33.01 18.03 -17.04
CA SER A 22 -32.88 16.82 -16.23
C SER A 22 -31.69 17.01 -15.27
N THR A 23 -31.98 17.38 -14.04
CA THR A 23 -31.00 17.33 -12.98
C THR A 23 -30.71 15.86 -12.70
N THR A 24 -29.66 15.32 -13.34
CA THR A 24 -29.03 14.09 -12.90
C THR A 24 -28.42 14.36 -11.53
N THR A 25 -29.14 13.96 -10.49
CA THR A 25 -28.57 13.86 -9.16
C THR A 25 -27.45 12.82 -9.23
N VAL A 26 -26.21 13.30 -9.22
CA VAL A 26 -25.04 12.46 -8.97
C VAL A 26 -25.19 11.96 -7.54
N GLN A 27 -25.73 10.76 -7.37
CA GLN A 27 -25.63 10.03 -6.13
C GLN A 27 -24.16 9.71 -5.94
N THR A 28 -23.48 10.52 -5.11
CA THR A 28 -22.23 10.12 -4.50
C THR A 28 -22.51 8.90 -3.63
N GLN A 29 -22.20 7.72 -4.17
CA GLN A 29 -22.15 6.50 -3.39
C GLN A 29 -20.94 6.59 -2.43
N GLY A 30 -21.07 7.40 -1.40
CA GLY A 30 -20.30 7.34 -0.17
C GLY A 30 -20.83 6.20 0.68
N GLY A 31 -20.76 4.98 0.16
CA GLY A 31 -21.11 3.77 0.88
C GLY A 31 -19.96 3.33 1.78
N GLY A 32 -19.64 4.09 2.81
CA GLY A 32 -19.09 3.51 4.02
C GLY A 32 -20.21 2.71 4.66
N SER A 33 -20.28 1.40 4.39
CA SER A 33 -21.16 0.48 5.11
C SER A 33 -20.75 0.53 6.57
N ALA A 34 -21.43 1.34 7.37
CA ALA A 34 -21.34 1.24 8.82
C ALA A 34 -21.73 -0.20 9.18
N ALA A 35 -20.89 -0.89 9.94
CA ALA A 35 -21.21 -2.21 10.44
C ALA A 35 -22.60 -2.15 11.09
N PRO A 36 -23.48 -3.12 10.83
CA PRO A 36 -24.83 -3.10 11.39
C PRO A 36 -24.73 -3.07 12.92
N SER A 37 -25.53 -2.21 13.53
CA SER A 37 -25.61 -2.12 15.00
C SER A 37 -25.98 -3.49 15.57
N PRO A 38 -25.32 -3.93 16.65
CA PRO A 38 -25.58 -5.24 17.23
C PRO A 38 -27.05 -5.35 17.64
N THR A 39 -27.64 -6.51 17.37
CA THR A 39 -29.02 -6.79 17.83
C THR A 39 -29.06 -6.80 19.35
N ARG A 40 -30.25 -6.62 19.92
CA ARG A 40 -30.44 -6.69 21.38
C ARG A 40 -29.96 -8.01 21.99
N ALA A 41 -30.10 -9.10 21.26
CA ALA A 41 -29.61 -10.42 21.67
C ALA A 41 -28.05 -10.47 21.66
N GLN A 42 -27.42 -9.91 20.64
CA GLN A 42 -25.95 -9.80 20.57
C GLN A 42 -25.41 -8.91 21.71
N ALA A 43 -26.03 -7.77 21.96
CA ALA A 43 -25.64 -6.89 23.07
C ALA A 43 -25.76 -7.56 24.43
N ALA A 44 -26.82 -8.36 24.64
CA ALA A 44 -27.01 -9.12 25.88
C ALA A 44 -25.97 -10.25 26.02
N ALA A 45 -25.65 -10.98 24.95
CA ALA A 45 -24.60 -11.98 24.94
C ALA A 45 -23.22 -11.37 25.22
N ASP A 46 -22.91 -10.22 24.62
CA ASP A 46 -21.67 -9.47 24.88
C ASP A 46 -21.57 -8.98 26.33
N ALA A 47 -22.68 -8.53 26.91
CA ALA A 47 -22.72 -8.13 28.32
C ALA A 47 -22.50 -9.33 29.26
N ALA A 48 -23.13 -10.47 28.98
CA ALA A 48 -22.93 -11.70 29.75
C ALA A 48 -21.48 -12.22 29.66
N ARG A 49 -20.87 -12.15 28.45
CA ARG A 49 -19.46 -12.46 28.24
C ARG A 49 -18.54 -11.57 29.06
N ARG A 50 -18.78 -10.25 29.03
CA ARG A 50 -18.01 -9.29 29.83
C ARG A 50 -18.11 -9.58 31.32
N ALA A 51 -19.31 -9.92 31.82
CA ALA A 51 -19.52 -10.28 33.21
C ALA A 51 -18.70 -11.51 33.61
N LYS A 52 -18.73 -12.59 32.82
CA LYS A 52 -17.92 -13.81 33.06
C LYS A 52 -16.41 -13.49 33.01
N GLN A 53 -15.97 -12.70 32.07
CA GLN A 53 -14.56 -12.31 31.98
C GLN A 53 -14.08 -11.42 33.14
N LEU A 54 -14.95 -10.58 33.68
CA LEU A 54 -14.62 -9.71 34.83
C LEU A 54 -14.40 -10.49 36.13
N THR A 55 -15.02 -11.65 36.27
CA THR A 55 -14.89 -12.53 37.44
C THR A 55 -13.87 -13.66 37.27
N ALA A 56 -13.41 -13.90 36.04
CA ALA A 56 -12.44 -14.92 35.72
C ALA A 56 -11.06 -14.61 36.32
N THR A 57 -10.36 -15.66 36.76
CA THR A 57 -9.01 -15.60 37.30
C THR A 57 -8.00 -16.31 36.42
N PHE A 58 -6.73 -15.99 36.59
CA PHE A 58 -5.64 -16.64 35.85
C PHE A 58 -5.42 -18.05 36.41
N VAL A 59 -5.29 -19.04 35.53
CA VAL A 59 -5.09 -20.46 35.87
C VAL A 59 -3.72 -20.99 35.53
N GLY A 60 -2.95 -20.24 34.77
CA GLY A 60 -1.58 -20.55 34.37
C GLY A 60 -1.48 -21.42 33.11
N ARG A 61 -0.32 -21.34 32.50
CA ARG A 61 0.01 -22.00 31.22
C ARG A 61 -0.21 -23.51 31.25
N ASP A 62 0.20 -24.16 32.33
CA ASP A 62 0.19 -25.64 32.43
C ASP A 62 -1.25 -26.18 32.41
N THR A 63 -2.18 -25.44 32.97
CA THR A 63 -3.61 -25.77 32.90
C THR A 63 -4.10 -25.73 31.44
N CYS A 64 -3.70 -24.74 30.69
CA CYS A 64 -4.05 -24.62 29.27
C CYS A 64 -3.47 -25.78 28.45
N LEU A 65 -2.21 -26.13 28.67
CA LEU A 65 -1.51 -27.23 27.98
C LEU A 65 -2.06 -28.61 28.30
N GLY A 66 -2.80 -28.79 29.38
CA GLY A 66 -3.50 -30.01 29.67
C GLY A 66 -4.54 -30.43 28.59
N CYS A 67 -5.08 -29.46 27.87
CA CYS A 67 -6.01 -29.68 26.75
C CYS A 67 -5.43 -29.20 25.38
N HIS A 68 -4.50 -28.27 25.39
CA HIS A 68 -3.91 -27.64 24.19
C HIS A 68 -2.41 -27.94 24.08
N GLU A 69 -2.01 -29.20 24.29
CA GLU A 69 -0.59 -29.62 24.28
C GLU A 69 0.12 -29.27 22.98
N GLU A 70 -0.58 -29.40 21.85
CA GLU A 70 -0.05 -29.16 20.51
C GLU A 70 0.42 -27.71 20.27
N LEU A 71 -0.08 -26.75 21.06
CA LEU A 71 0.31 -25.34 20.95
C LEU A 71 1.58 -25.00 21.74
N GLY A 72 1.99 -25.86 22.66
CA GLY A 72 3.09 -25.61 23.58
C GLY A 72 4.45 -25.48 22.91
N ALA A 73 4.83 -26.47 22.10
CA ALA A 73 6.12 -26.51 21.44
C ALA A 73 6.28 -25.45 20.34
N PRO A 74 5.30 -25.25 19.43
CA PRO A 74 5.39 -24.18 18.43
C PRO A 74 5.49 -22.80 19.05
N LEU A 75 4.70 -22.49 20.07
CA LEU A 75 4.77 -21.20 20.77
C LEU A 75 6.12 -20.99 21.44
N ALA A 76 6.67 -22.02 22.10
CA ALA A 76 7.97 -21.94 22.78
C ALA A 76 9.11 -21.57 21.83
N GLY A 77 9.00 -21.92 20.55
CA GLY A 77 9.95 -21.53 19.50
C GLY A 77 9.89 -20.06 19.12
N THR A 78 8.84 -19.33 19.48
CA THR A 78 8.63 -17.93 19.13
C THR A 78 9.17 -16.98 20.20
N MET A 79 9.28 -15.68 19.84
CA MET A 79 9.64 -14.64 20.81
C MET A 79 8.59 -14.48 21.93
N HIS A 80 7.32 -14.75 21.63
CA HIS A 80 6.23 -14.70 22.62
C HIS A 80 6.30 -15.84 23.64
N GLY A 81 6.86 -16.99 23.26
CA GLY A 81 7.02 -18.16 24.11
C GLY A 81 8.30 -18.20 24.97
N LYS A 82 9.20 -17.24 24.83
CA LYS A 82 10.47 -17.21 25.57
C LYS A 82 10.31 -16.63 26.97
N ALA A 83 10.10 -17.48 27.96
CA ALA A 83 9.94 -17.08 29.37
C ALA A 83 11.12 -16.30 29.95
N ALA A 84 12.35 -16.56 29.47
CA ALA A 84 13.54 -15.83 29.88
C ALA A 84 13.57 -14.36 29.40
N HIS A 85 12.71 -13.96 28.47
CA HIS A 85 12.65 -12.60 27.98
C HIS A 85 11.59 -11.79 28.75
N PRO A 86 11.97 -10.79 29.57
CA PRO A 86 11.07 -10.17 30.54
C PRO A 86 9.85 -9.43 29.95
N ARG A 87 9.88 -9.15 28.65
CA ARG A 87 8.79 -8.50 27.92
C ARG A 87 7.94 -9.46 27.10
N SER A 88 8.23 -10.76 27.17
CA SER A 88 7.42 -11.75 26.44
C SER A 88 6.13 -12.08 27.19
N PRO A 89 5.06 -12.46 26.49
CA PRO A 89 3.87 -13.01 27.12
C PRO A 89 4.16 -14.19 28.05
N ALA A 90 5.11 -15.06 27.69
CA ALA A 90 5.50 -16.21 28.50
C ALA A 90 6.12 -15.85 29.84
N ALA A 91 6.75 -14.68 29.96
CA ALA A 91 7.29 -14.17 31.22
C ALA A 91 6.22 -13.49 32.10
N ALA A 92 5.04 -13.18 31.54
CA ALA A 92 3.91 -12.60 32.24
C ALA A 92 2.88 -13.72 32.57
N GLN A 93 1.75 -13.72 31.92
CA GLN A 93 0.65 -14.67 32.16
C GLN A 93 0.58 -15.78 31.10
N GLY A 94 1.62 -15.96 30.27
CA GLY A 94 1.66 -16.98 29.24
C GLY A 94 0.53 -16.82 28.21
N CYS A 95 -0.26 -17.84 28.01
CA CYS A 95 -1.41 -17.85 27.09
C CYS A 95 -2.42 -16.75 27.42
N GLU A 96 -2.65 -16.56 28.70
CA GLU A 96 -3.64 -15.64 29.23
C GLU A 96 -3.26 -14.16 29.05
N THR A 97 -1.99 -13.84 28.76
CA THR A 97 -1.58 -12.48 28.38
C THR A 97 -2.33 -11.98 27.14
N CYS A 98 -2.64 -12.88 26.21
CA CYS A 98 -3.38 -12.58 24.99
C CYS A 98 -4.85 -12.98 25.08
N HIS A 99 -5.13 -14.17 25.60
CA HIS A 99 -6.47 -14.75 25.62
C HIS A 99 -7.33 -14.28 26.80
N GLY A 100 -6.72 -13.66 27.81
CA GLY A 100 -7.39 -13.26 29.05
C GLY A 100 -7.49 -14.40 30.07
N PRO A 101 -8.03 -14.12 31.28
CA PRO A 101 -8.15 -15.09 32.37
C PRO A 101 -8.94 -16.33 31.94
N GLY A 102 -8.39 -17.50 32.21
CA GLY A 102 -8.88 -18.79 31.70
C GLY A 102 -9.85 -19.57 32.60
N SER A 103 -10.07 -19.15 33.87
CA SER A 103 -10.84 -19.97 34.80
C SER A 103 -12.24 -20.30 34.28
N ALA A 104 -12.96 -19.32 33.73
CA ALA A 104 -14.30 -19.54 33.19
C ALA A 104 -14.31 -20.48 31.97
N HIS A 105 -13.23 -20.50 31.18
CA HIS A 105 -13.08 -21.40 30.04
C HIS A 105 -12.77 -22.85 30.52
N VAL A 106 -11.99 -23.00 31.57
CA VAL A 106 -11.69 -24.33 32.14
C VAL A 106 -12.94 -24.95 32.77
N GLU A 107 -13.81 -24.13 33.39
CA GLU A 107 -15.09 -24.58 33.93
C GLU A 107 -16.09 -24.98 32.84
N ASP A 108 -16.16 -24.23 31.73
CA ASP A 108 -17.02 -24.54 30.59
C ASP A 108 -16.26 -24.32 29.24
N PRO A 109 -15.49 -25.34 28.81
CA PRO A 109 -14.74 -25.27 27.57
C PRO A 109 -15.61 -25.16 26.31
N SER A 110 -16.88 -25.50 26.41
CA SER A 110 -17.83 -25.46 25.28
C SER A 110 -18.38 -24.07 25.01
N ASP A 111 -18.36 -23.16 26.00
CA ASP A 111 -18.80 -21.77 25.83
C ASP A 111 -17.70 -20.92 25.15
N PRO A 112 -17.87 -20.55 23.88
CA PRO A 112 -16.88 -19.78 23.15
C PRO A 112 -16.69 -18.37 23.71
N THR A 113 -17.57 -17.92 24.60
CA THR A 113 -17.56 -16.54 25.13
C THR A 113 -16.67 -16.38 26.37
N THR A 114 -16.17 -17.46 26.93
CA THR A 114 -15.42 -17.50 28.20
C THR A 114 -13.94 -17.11 28.03
N ILE A 115 -13.43 -17.13 26.81
CA ILE A 115 -12.05 -16.76 26.48
C ILE A 115 -11.99 -15.99 25.16
N LYS A 116 -10.95 -15.17 24.95
CA LYS A 116 -10.76 -14.45 23.67
C LYS A 116 -10.35 -15.42 22.57
N ARG A 117 -11.17 -15.52 21.52
CA ARG A 117 -10.88 -16.24 20.28
C ARG A 117 -10.66 -15.23 19.16
N PHE A 118 -9.42 -15.00 18.77
CA PHE A 118 -9.04 -13.92 17.84
C PHE A 118 -9.70 -14.06 16.46
N GLU A 119 -10.01 -15.27 16.03
CA GLU A 119 -10.66 -15.54 14.74
C GLU A 119 -12.15 -15.13 14.73
N GLU A 120 -12.78 -15.12 15.92
CA GLU A 120 -14.19 -14.77 16.09
C GLU A 120 -14.38 -13.27 16.49
N MET A 121 -13.29 -12.59 16.80
CA MET A 121 -13.32 -11.20 17.23
C MET A 121 -13.34 -10.24 16.04
N PRO A 122 -14.01 -9.07 16.16
CA PRO A 122 -13.79 -7.98 15.23
C PRO A 122 -12.30 -7.62 15.15
N ALA A 123 -11.78 -7.36 13.96
CA ALA A 123 -10.35 -7.11 13.74
C ALA A 123 -9.79 -6.01 14.67
N ARG A 124 -10.53 -4.94 14.90
CA ARG A 124 -10.13 -3.86 15.80
C ARG A 124 -9.91 -4.37 17.24
N ALA A 125 -10.85 -5.13 17.77
CA ALA A 125 -10.75 -5.68 19.13
C ALA A 125 -9.60 -6.69 19.26
N ALA A 126 -9.36 -7.49 18.22
CA ALA A 126 -8.21 -8.38 18.16
C ALA A 126 -6.89 -7.59 18.13
N ASN A 127 -6.83 -6.53 17.32
CA ASN A 127 -5.66 -5.67 17.19
C ASN A 127 -5.31 -4.92 18.49
N GLU A 128 -6.30 -4.45 19.23
CA GLU A 128 -6.09 -3.79 20.53
C GLU A 128 -5.29 -4.69 21.51
N THR A 129 -5.51 -5.99 21.48
CA THR A 129 -4.73 -6.92 22.32
C THR A 129 -3.24 -6.92 21.92
N CYS A 130 -2.93 -6.92 20.64
CA CYS A 130 -1.54 -6.86 20.14
C CYS A 130 -0.92 -5.48 20.39
N LEU A 131 -1.66 -4.42 20.11
CA LEU A 131 -1.24 -3.03 20.25
C LEU A 131 -1.02 -2.61 21.70
N SER A 132 -1.54 -3.34 22.69
CA SER A 132 -1.22 -3.08 24.10
C SER A 132 0.30 -3.14 24.39
N CYS A 133 1.03 -3.93 23.60
CA CYS A 133 2.47 -4.03 23.66
C CYS A 133 3.18 -3.50 22.39
N HIS A 134 2.57 -3.74 21.22
CA HIS A 134 3.11 -3.36 19.91
C HIS A 134 2.61 -1.97 19.44
N ASN A 135 2.79 -0.94 20.25
CA ASN A 135 2.32 0.44 19.98
C ASN A 135 3.43 1.43 19.66
N LYS A 136 4.64 0.95 19.37
CA LYS A 136 5.82 1.79 19.10
C LYS A 136 6.37 1.53 17.70
N SER A 137 7.28 2.44 17.25
CA SER A 137 7.93 2.34 15.95
C SER A 137 6.88 2.30 14.81
N THR A 138 7.04 1.43 13.84
CA THR A 138 6.13 1.34 12.68
C THR A 138 4.70 0.95 13.04
N HIS A 139 4.49 0.26 14.16
CA HIS A 139 3.16 -0.15 14.62
C HIS A 139 2.34 1.03 15.19
N ALA A 140 3.00 2.11 15.62
CA ALA A 140 2.31 3.32 16.09
C ALA A 140 1.45 3.98 15.00
N LEU A 141 1.68 3.65 13.74
CA LEU A 141 0.94 4.18 12.58
C LEU A 141 -0.10 3.17 12.05
N TRP A 142 -0.40 2.11 12.81
CA TRP A 142 -1.38 1.12 12.40
C TRP A 142 -2.78 1.72 12.30
N GLU A 143 -3.23 2.42 13.32
CA GLU A 143 -4.54 3.04 13.36
C GLU A 143 -4.67 4.09 12.23
N GLY A 144 -5.69 3.94 11.41
CA GLY A 144 -5.90 4.76 10.22
C GLY A 144 -5.03 4.37 9.01
N SER A 145 -4.18 3.35 9.10
CA SER A 145 -3.45 2.82 7.96
C SER A 145 -4.38 2.22 6.90
N ALA A 146 -3.86 2.00 5.68
CA ALA A 146 -4.67 1.41 4.61
C ALA A 146 -5.15 -0.01 4.95
N HIS A 147 -4.40 -0.78 5.74
CA HIS A 147 -4.79 -2.11 6.16
C HIS A 147 -5.80 -2.08 7.31
N ASP A 148 -5.63 -1.19 8.28
CA ASP A 148 -6.62 -0.95 9.34
C ASP A 148 -7.97 -0.51 8.76
N ALA A 149 -7.95 0.44 7.82
CA ALA A 149 -9.15 0.93 7.13
C ALA A 149 -9.87 -0.17 6.30
N ARG A 150 -9.20 -1.28 6.02
CA ARG A 150 -9.77 -2.49 5.38
C ARG A 150 -10.15 -3.56 6.38
N ASN A 151 -10.15 -3.24 7.67
CA ASN A 151 -10.54 -4.13 8.76
C ASN A 151 -9.68 -5.42 8.83
N LEU A 152 -8.37 -5.31 8.55
CA LEU A 152 -7.45 -6.41 8.69
C LEU A 152 -7.00 -6.56 10.16
N SER A 153 -6.93 -7.80 10.63
CA SER A 153 -6.33 -8.11 11.93
C SER A 153 -4.82 -8.39 11.78
N CYS A 154 -4.09 -8.18 12.87
CA CYS A 154 -2.67 -8.57 12.94
C CYS A 154 -2.49 -10.06 12.58
N SER A 155 -3.42 -10.90 13.03
CA SER A 155 -3.43 -12.34 12.75
C SER A 155 -3.70 -12.70 11.30
N THR A 156 -4.16 -11.76 10.45
CA THR A 156 -4.27 -12.00 9.01
C THR A 156 -2.89 -12.27 8.38
N CYS A 157 -1.86 -11.60 8.87
CA CYS A 157 -0.50 -11.71 8.35
C CYS A 157 0.45 -12.49 9.28
N HIS A 158 0.22 -12.44 10.59
CA HIS A 158 1.08 -13.03 11.60
C HIS A 158 0.43 -14.26 12.25
N SER A 159 1.25 -15.26 12.61
CA SER A 159 0.86 -16.40 13.43
C SER A 159 1.75 -16.46 14.66
N VAL A 160 1.15 -16.27 15.84
CA VAL A 160 1.88 -16.33 17.10
C VAL A 160 2.20 -17.78 17.48
N HIS A 161 1.27 -18.72 17.22
CA HIS A 161 1.42 -20.11 17.62
C HIS A 161 2.28 -20.92 16.64
N ALA A 162 2.07 -20.75 15.33
CA ALA A 162 2.71 -21.53 14.30
C ALA A 162 3.14 -20.66 13.11
N PRO A 163 4.17 -19.83 13.26
CA PRO A 163 4.66 -19.04 12.16
C PRO A 163 5.32 -19.94 11.10
N VAL A 164 5.07 -19.63 9.84
CA VAL A 164 5.66 -20.30 8.68
C VAL A 164 6.91 -19.57 8.20
N GLY A 165 6.85 -18.25 8.21
CA GLY A 165 7.94 -17.40 7.76
C GLY A 165 9.10 -17.32 8.75
N PRO A 166 10.33 -17.18 8.27
CA PRO A 166 11.53 -17.11 9.11
C PRO A 166 11.64 -15.80 9.90
N LYS A 167 10.89 -14.79 9.50
CA LYS A 167 10.90 -13.44 10.11
C LYS A 167 9.52 -13.02 10.56
N ALA A 168 9.45 -12.19 11.60
CA ALA A 168 8.26 -11.49 12.06
C ALA A 168 7.04 -12.40 12.28
N GLN A 169 7.21 -13.69 12.49
CA GLN A 169 6.13 -14.67 12.70
C GLN A 169 5.05 -14.63 11.60
N LEU A 170 5.45 -14.52 10.34
CA LEU A 170 4.53 -14.48 9.21
C LEU A 170 3.85 -15.83 8.98
N ARG A 171 2.63 -15.80 8.45
CA ARG A 171 1.83 -16.98 8.08
C ARG A 171 2.28 -17.63 6.76
N ALA A 172 3.17 -17.02 6.01
CA ALA A 172 3.69 -17.53 4.75
C ALA A 172 5.21 -17.56 4.76
N SER A 173 5.80 -18.35 3.88
CA SER A 173 7.26 -18.55 3.76
C SER A 173 7.99 -17.28 3.30
N SER A 174 7.29 -16.42 2.56
CA SER A 174 7.82 -15.16 2.03
C SER A 174 6.77 -14.04 2.05
N GLU A 175 7.22 -12.79 2.04
CA GLU A 175 6.33 -11.65 1.87
C GLU A 175 5.62 -11.67 0.50
N LEU A 176 6.30 -12.15 -0.54
CA LEU A 176 5.69 -12.24 -1.88
C LEU A 176 4.48 -13.17 -1.89
N GLU A 177 4.56 -14.29 -1.19
CA GLU A 177 3.45 -15.22 -1.00
C GLU A 177 2.35 -14.58 -0.14
N LEU A 178 2.71 -14.05 1.02
CA LEU A 178 1.76 -13.45 1.96
C LEU A 178 0.97 -12.29 1.35
N CYS A 179 1.69 -11.30 0.85
CA CYS A 179 1.09 -10.09 0.29
C CYS A 179 0.32 -10.41 -1.01
N GLY A 180 0.82 -11.37 -1.77
CA GLY A 180 0.27 -11.81 -3.04
C GLY A 180 -1.15 -12.39 -2.95
N ASN A 181 -1.57 -12.87 -1.79
CA ASN A 181 -2.94 -13.35 -1.58
C ASN A 181 -3.99 -12.26 -1.89
N CYS A 182 -3.67 -11.00 -1.63
CA CYS A 182 -4.52 -9.85 -1.91
C CYS A 182 -3.97 -8.98 -3.05
N HIS A 183 -2.66 -8.73 -3.09
CA HIS A 183 -1.99 -7.86 -4.06
C HIS A 183 -1.60 -8.59 -5.35
N LYS A 184 -2.54 -9.30 -5.97
CA LYS A 184 -2.34 -10.16 -7.15
C LYS A 184 -1.76 -9.42 -8.35
N THR A 185 -2.19 -8.17 -8.56
CA THR A 185 -1.70 -7.33 -9.67
C THR A 185 -0.21 -7.05 -9.55
N GLN A 186 0.28 -6.73 -8.35
CA GLN A 186 1.69 -6.46 -8.09
C GLN A 186 2.52 -7.71 -8.29
N VAL A 187 2.06 -8.86 -7.78
CA VAL A 187 2.73 -10.15 -8.00
C VAL A 187 2.81 -10.49 -9.49
N THR A 188 1.74 -10.26 -10.25
CA THR A 188 1.75 -10.47 -11.71
C THR A 188 2.78 -9.58 -12.41
N LYS A 189 2.94 -8.33 -11.96
CA LYS A 189 3.95 -7.42 -12.51
C LYS A 189 5.37 -7.88 -12.14
N ILE A 190 5.61 -8.33 -10.92
CA ILE A 190 6.90 -8.85 -10.45
C ILE A 190 7.35 -10.07 -11.26
N LYS A 191 6.42 -10.85 -11.80
CA LYS A 191 6.73 -12.00 -12.68
C LYS A 191 7.07 -11.63 -14.13
N ARG A 192 7.05 -10.34 -14.50
CA ARG A 192 7.42 -9.89 -15.85
C ARG A 192 8.94 -9.92 -16.05
N VAL A 193 9.36 -9.83 -17.29
CA VAL A 193 10.79 -9.95 -17.68
C VAL A 193 11.70 -8.86 -17.10
N SER A 194 11.15 -7.73 -16.75
CA SER A 194 11.89 -6.63 -16.11
C SER A 194 11.17 -6.22 -14.82
N HIS A 195 11.74 -6.52 -13.68
CA HIS A 195 11.16 -6.32 -12.37
C HIS A 195 12.25 -6.09 -11.32
N MET A 196 11.84 -5.60 -10.15
CA MET A 196 12.70 -5.58 -8.97
C MET A 196 12.92 -7.01 -8.45
N PRO A 197 14.08 -7.33 -7.85
CA PRO A 197 14.47 -8.70 -7.51
C PRO A 197 13.78 -9.25 -6.25
N LEU A 198 12.43 -9.15 -6.23
CA LEU A 198 11.58 -9.71 -5.17
C LEU A 198 11.37 -11.22 -5.37
N ALA A 199 11.22 -11.66 -6.63
CA ALA A 199 11.07 -13.08 -6.95
C ALA A 199 12.33 -13.89 -6.59
N GLU A 200 13.49 -13.25 -6.67
CA GLU A 200 14.82 -13.81 -6.34
C GLU A 200 15.15 -13.68 -4.83
N GLY A 201 14.24 -13.16 -4.03
CA GLY A 201 14.43 -13.02 -2.59
C GLY A 201 15.52 -12.02 -2.17
N LYS A 202 15.99 -11.16 -3.09
CA LYS A 202 16.97 -10.11 -2.78
C LYS A 202 16.35 -8.85 -2.20
N MET A 203 15.06 -8.67 -2.42
CA MET A 203 14.23 -7.61 -1.87
C MET A 203 12.91 -8.19 -1.38
N GLU A 204 12.28 -7.49 -0.48
CA GLU A 204 10.97 -7.82 0.07
C GLU A 204 10.00 -6.64 -0.20
N CYS A 205 8.70 -6.87 -0.12
CA CYS A 205 7.70 -5.79 -0.26
C CYS A 205 7.95 -4.69 0.79
N THR A 206 8.35 -5.11 2.00
CA THR A 206 8.69 -4.21 3.10
C THR A 206 10.03 -3.49 2.93
N SER A 207 10.81 -3.78 1.90
CA SER A 207 11.98 -2.95 1.56
C SER A 207 11.55 -1.53 1.18
N CYS A 208 10.37 -1.38 0.56
CA CYS A 208 9.81 -0.09 0.15
C CYS A 208 8.57 0.30 0.95
N HIS A 209 7.72 -0.65 1.36
CA HIS A 209 6.43 -0.39 1.99
C HIS A 209 6.43 -0.71 3.49
N SER A 210 5.63 0.03 4.26
CA SER A 210 5.31 -0.30 5.65
C SER A 210 3.87 -0.81 5.73
N PRO A 211 3.64 -2.13 5.91
CA PRO A 211 2.30 -2.68 6.00
C PRO A 211 1.54 -2.21 7.24
N HIS A 212 2.25 -1.76 8.26
CA HIS A 212 1.65 -1.24 9.50
C HIS A 212 1.25 0.24 9.42
N GLY A 213 1.52 0.90 8.30
CA GLY A 213 1.25 2.31 8.09
C GLY A 213 2.50 3.14 7.91
N SER A 214 2.34 4.25 7.25
CA SER A 214 3.33 5.33 7.15
C SER A 214 2.61 6.65 6.88
N THR A 215 3.31 7.75 7.07
CA THR A 215 2.82 9.09 6.70
C THR A 215 2.93 9.37 5.20
N ASN A 216 3.57 8.47 4.46
CA ASN A 216 3.89 8.64 3.05
C ASN A 216 2.83 8.01 2.14
N VAL A 217 2.73 8.51 0.91
CA VAL A 217 1.85 7.94 -0.11
C VAL A 217 2.14 6.46 -0.34
N LYS A 218 1.10 5.65 -0.57
CA LYS A 218 1.22 4.19 -0.77
C LYS A 218 1.96 3.46 0.35
N GLN A 219 1.97 4.02 1.55
CA GLN A 219 2.69 3.47 2.71
C GLN A 219 4.18 3.24 2.44
N LEU A 220 4.83 4.12 1.69
CA LEU A 220 6.29 4.07 1.50
C LEU A 220 7.01 4.33 2.83
N ARG A 221 8.08 3.58 3.06
CA ARG A 221 8.85 3.67 4.33
C ARG A 221 9.74 4.89 4.41
N VAL A 222 10.26 5.34 3.27
CA VAL A 222 11.29 6.38 3.17
C VAL A 222 10.76 7.53 2.35
N GLY A 223 11.03 8.74 2.82
CA GLY A 223 10.80 9.99 2.12
C GLY A 223 9.38 10.51 2.19
N ASN A 224 9.26 11.82 1.99
CA ASN A 224 7.96 12.50 1.90
C ASN A 224 7.37 12.42 0.48
N TRP A 225 8.15 11.93 -0.45
CA TRP A 225 7.88 11.90 -1.86
C TRP A 225 8.46 10.61 -2.51
N ILE A 226 7.84 10.13 -3.57
CA ILE A 226 8.13 8.82 -4.16
C ILE A 226 9.59 8.65 -4.60
N ASN A 227 10.22 9.70 -5.15
CA ASN A 227 11.59 9.63 -5.61
C ASN A 227 12.58 9.37 -4.47
N GLU A 228 12.33 9.87 -3.26
CA GLU A 228 13.19 9.62 -2.11
C GLU A 228 13.32 8.13 -1.79
N SER A 229 12.22 7.37 -1.96
CA SER A 229 12.27 5.91 -1.82
C SER A 229 13.18 5.26 -2.86
N CYS A 230 13.19 5.77 -4.09
CA CYS A 230 14.03 5.24 -5.16
C CYS A 230 15.50 5.62 -4.97
N ILE A 231 15.78 6.90 -4.71
CA ILE A 231 17.15 7.44 -4.57
C ILE A 231 17.84 7.03 -3.26
N SER A 232 17.13 6.45 -2.31
CA SER A 232 17.75 5.83 -1.14
C SER A 232 18.71 4.69 -1.52
N CYS A 233 18.46 4.02 -2.64
CA CYS A 233 19.30 2.98 -3.22
C CYS A 233 19.98 3.45 -4.52
N HIS A 234 19.25 4.17 -5.38
CA HIS A 234 19.74 4.73 -6.65
C HIS A 234 20.34 6.11 -6.45
N THR A 235 21.37 6.20 -5.62
CA THR A 235 22.02 7.47 -5.22
C THR A 235 22.63 8.24 -6.39
N ASP A 236 23.03 7.54 -7.44
CA ASP A 236 23.56 8.10 -8.68
C ASP A 236 22.51 8.89 -9.50
N LYS A 237 21.21 8.67 -9.21
CA LYS A 237 20.10 9.40 -9.84
C LYS A 237 19.56 10.55 -9.00
N ARG A 238 20.20 10.81 -7.84
CA ARG A 238 19.73 11.81 -6.88
C ARG A 238 19.91 13.26 -7.38
N GLY A 239 21.00 13.51 -8.08
CA GLY A 239 21.41 14.88 -8.35
C GLY A 239 21.95 15.61 -7.10
N PRO A 240 21.99 16.95 -7.08
CA PRO A 240 21.54 17.83 -8.16
C PRO A 240 22.41 17.71 -9.41
N PHE A 241 21.78 17.83 -10.57
CA PHE A 241 22.47 17.90 -11.85
C PHE A 241 22.46 19.33 -12.38
N LEU A 242 23.53 19.72 -13.09
CA LEU A 242 23.59 21.03 -13.76
C LEU A 242 22.49 21.16 -14.83
N PHE A 243 22.21 20.05 -15.51
CA PHE A 243 21.14 19.94 -16.50
C PHE A 243 20.21 18.81 -16.07
N GLU A 244 19.08 19.18 -15.50
CA GLU A 244 18.07 18.22 -15.03
C GLU A 244 17.05 17.90 -16.12
N HIS A 245 16.56 16.67 -16.12
CA HIS A 245 15.39 16.29 -16.89
C HIS A 245 14.13 16.42 -15.99
N ALA A 246 13.25 17.34 -16.34
CA ALA A 246 12.09 17.68 -15.50
C ALA A 246 11.26 16.45 -15.09
N ALA A 247 10.97 15.54 -16.02
CA ALA A 247 10.21 14.33 -15.74
C ALA A 247 10.89 13.42 -14.70
N GLY A 248 12.22 13.30 -14.74
CA GLY A 248 13.00 12.53 -13.77
C GLY A 248 13.01 13.18 -12.40
N ARG A 249 13.07 14.51 -12.36
CA ARG A 249 12.98 15.26 -11.11
C ARG A 249 11.58 15.18 -10.48
N GLU A 250 10.53 15.23 -11.29
CA GLU A 250 9.14 15.20 -10.79
C GLU A 250 8.77 13.84 -10.25
N SER A 251 8.97 12.77 -11.01
CA SER A 251 8.60 11.43 -10.54
C SER A 251 9.26 10.32 -11.34
N CYS A 252 9.97 9.43 -10.67
CA CYS A 252 10.56 8.24 -11.27
C CYS A 252 9.49 7.34 -11.92
N VAL A 253 8.30 7.26 -11.33
CA VAL A 253 7.22 6.39 -11.81
C VAL A 253 6.49 6.94 -13.05
N THR A 254 6.82 8.14 -13.51
CA THR A 254 6.40 8.63 -14.82
C THR A 254 6.95 7.74 -15.94
N CYS A 255 8.15 7.22 -15.76
CA CYS A 255 8.85 6.38 -16.72
C CYS A 255 8.96 4.92 -16.29
N HIS A 256 9.05 4.63 -15.00
CA HIS A 256 9.28 3.30 -14.46
C HIS A 256 8.08 2.76 -13.69
N ASP A 257 7.78 1.46 -13.84
CA ASP A 257 6.87 0.73 -12.95
C ASP A 257 7.71 -0.11 -11.96
N PRO A 258 7.79 0.29 -10.67
CA PRO A 258 8.68 -0.37 -9.71
C PRO A 258 8.31 -1.84 -9.42
N HIS A 259 7.10 -2.27 -9.77
CA HIS A 259 6.70 -3.67 -9.60
C HIS A 259 7.06 -4.53 -10.82
N GLY A 260 7.31 -3.92 -11.98
CA GLY A 260 7.76 -4.64 -13.17
C GLY A 260 6.95 -4.37 -14.43
N SER A 261 7.61 -4.53 -15.56
CA SER A 261 7.06 -4.37 -16.90
C SER A 261 7.67 -5.38 -17.90
N ASN A 262 7.13 -5.41 -19.11
CA ASN A 262 7.71 -6.19 -20.19
C ASN A 262 8.77 -5.40 -21.00
N ASN A 263 9.12 -4.20 -20.54
CA ASN A 263 10.09 -3.35 -21.19
C ASN A 263 11.37 -3.28 -20.35
N HIS A 264 12.51 -3.13 -21.02
CA HIS A 264 13.81 -2.96 -20.36
C HIS A 264 13.75 -1.87 -19.27
N ALA A 265 14.49 -2.04 -18.19
CA ALA A 265 14.56 -1.14 -17.05
C ALA A 265 13.18 -0.80 -16.44
N MET A 266 12.23 -1.71 -16.47
CA MET A 266 10.86 -1.54 -15.93
C MET A 266 10.13 -0.34 -16.54
N LEU A 267 10.43 0.06 -17.78
CA LEU A 267 9.76 1.19 -18.41
C LEU A 267 8.27 0.91 -18.63
N VAL A 268 7.42 1.90 -18.36
CA VAL A 268 5.96 1.81 -18.55
C VAL A 268 5.57 1.71 -20.02
N ALA A 269 6.43 2.14 -20.94
CA ALA A 269 6.33 1.96 -22.37
C ALA A 269 7.73 1.80 -22.97
N ARG A 270 7.83 1.15 -24.12
CA ARG A 270 9.14 1.01 -24.81
C ARG A 270 9.55 2.32 -25.46
N THR A 271 10.86 2.54 -25.51
CA THR A 271 11.43 3.64 -26.32
C THR A 271 11.29 3.29 -27.82
N PRO A 272 11.04 4.26 -28.70
CA PRO A 272 10.96 5.73 -28.46
C PRO A 272 9.59 6.21 -27.96
N MET A 273 8.55 5.37 -27.94
CA MET A 273 7.18 5.78 -27.59
C MET A 273 7.08 6.45 -26.20
N LEU A 274 7.87 6.00 -25.25
CA LEU A 274 7.90 6.62 -23.92
C LEU A 274 8.29 8.10 -24.01
N CYS A 275 9.33 8.40 -24.75
CA CYS A 275 9.84 9.76 -24.94
C CYS A 275 8.84 10.64 -25.73
N GLN A 276 8.19 10.05 -26.73
CA GLN A 276 7.23 10.73 -27.60
C GLN A 276 5.92 11.12 -26.89
N ARG A 277 5.68 10.64 -25.69
CA ARG A 277 4.53 11.12 -24.88
C ARG A 277 4.64 12.61 -24.54
N CYS A 278 5.85 13.13 -24.45
CA CYS A 278 6.14 14.53 -24.14
C CYS A 278 6.89 15.24 -25.28
N HIS A 279 7.78 14.53 -25.97
CA HIS A 279 8.61 15.07 -27.04
C HIS A 279 7.98 14.84 -28.43
N ILE A 280 6.76 15.39 -28.64
CA ILE A 280 5.99 15.22 -29.89
C ILE A 280 6.59 16.04 -31.04
N GLY A 281 7.09 17.22 -30.75
CA GLY A 281 7.59 18.19 -31.75
C GLY A 281 9.12 18.27 -31.84
N THR A 282 9.80 17.13 -31.69
CA THR A 282 11.28 17.13 -31.74
C THR A 282 11.82 17.52 -33.10
N ARG A 283 12.92 18.25 -33.10
CA ARG A 283 13.64 18.64 -34.35
C ARG A 283 14.30 17.47 -35.07
N HIS A 284 14.34 16.29 -34.44
CA HIS A 284 14.73 15.05 -35.08
C HIS A 284 13.52 14.42 -35.76
N PRO A 285 13.66 13.82 -36.94
CA PRO A 285 12.58 13.04 -37.51
C PRO A 285 12.34 11.83 -36.59
N SER A 286 11.32 11.94 -35.78
CA SER A 286 10.82 10.81 -34.98
C SER A 286 10.03 9.82 -35.85
N THR A 287 9.71 10.20 -37.08
CA THR A 287 8.95 9.41 -38.04
C THR A 287 9.65 9.42 -39.41
N ILE A 288 9.48 8.35 -40.15
CA ILE A 288 9.98 8.16 -41.53
C ILE A 288 9.26 9.12 -42.53
N TYR A 289 8.24 9.82 -42.10
CA TYR A 289 7.26 10.50 -42.97
C TYR A 289 7.47 12.04 -43.10
N ASP A 290 8.52 12.59 -42.50
CA ASP A 290 8.85 13.99 -42.74
C ASP A 290 9.71 14.13 -43.99
N ASN A 291 9.05 14.35 -45.13
CA ASN A 291 9.69 14.45 -46.44
C ASN A 291 10.76 15.58 -46.52
N ALA A 292 10.64 16.65 -45.75
CA ALA A 292 11.62 17.74 -45.72
C ALA A 292 12.88 17.32 -44.95
N ALA A 293 12.79 16.39 -44.06
CA ALA A 293 13.89 15.95 -43.20
C ALA A 293 14.74 14.82 -43.81
N VAL A 294 14.19 14.04 -44.71
CA VAL A 294 14.83 12.86 -45.27
C VAL A 294 16.00 13.24 -46.23
N GLN A 295 15.91 14.35 -46.94
CA GLN A 295 16.94 14.76 -47.89
C GLN A 295 18.21 15.30 -47.24
N ALA A 296 18.16 15.76 -45.99
CA ALA A 296 19.30 16.41 -45.32
C ALA A 296 19.90 15.58 -44.17
N ARG A 297 19.41 14.39 -43.90
CA ARG A 297 19.76 13.66 -42.67
C ARG A 297 20.31 12.27 -42.92
N SER A 298 21.27 11.91 -42.07
CA SER A 298 21.88 10.61 -42.06
C SER A 298 20.84 9.52 -41.77
N ASN A 299 20.78 8.49 -42.60
CA ASN A 299 20.05 7.24 -42.37
C ASN A 299 20.42 6.56 -41.06
N ARG A 300 21.51 7.01 -40.40
CA ARG A 300 21.94 6.48 -39.09
C ARG A 300 21.02 6.92 -37.94
N ILE A 301 20.11 7.87 -38.11
CA ILE A 301 19.17 8.37 -37.09
C ILE A 301 17.84 7.63 -37.18
N ILE A 302 17.46 7.17 -38.37
CA ILE A 302 16.20 6.47 -38.61
C ILE A 302 16.20 5.12 -37.90
N GLY A 303 15.15 4.85 -37.12
CA GLY A 303 14.96 3.59 -36.39
C GLY A 303 15.79 3.39 -35.13
N ARG A 304 16.58 4.40 -34.72
CA ARG A 304 17.33 4.35 -33.46
C ARG A 304 16.49 4.81 -32.28
N GLY A 305 16.69 4.17 -31.11
CA GLY A 305 16.12 4.64 -29.85
C GLY A 305 16.76 5.96 -29.42
N CYS A 306 15.96 6.85 -28.82
CA CYS A 306 16.42 8.15 -28.32
C CYS A 306 17.63 8.02 -27.39
N VAL A 307 17.64 7.01 -26.53
CA VAL A 307 18.70 6.73 -25.55
C VAL A 307 20.03 6.29 -26.16
N ASN A 308 20.09 6.01 -27.47
CA ASN A 308 21.36 5.72 -28.14
C ASN A 308 22.25 6.99 -28.26
N CYS A 309 21.64 8.15 -28.21
CA CYS A 309 22.32 9.44 -28.20
C CYS A 309 22.09 10.22 -26.90
N HIS A 310 20.86 10.22 -26.38
CA HIS A 310 20.48 10.89 -25.12
C HIS A 310 20.61 9.91 -23.95
N GLN A 311 21.84 9.66 -23.51
CA GLN A 311 22.14 8.61 -22.52
C GLN A 311 21.84 9.04 -21.09
N ASN A 312 22.02 10.35 -20.78
CA ASN A 312 21.92 10.88 -19.43
C ASN A 312 20.54 11.49 -19.14
N ILE A 313 19.48 10.76 -19.49
CA ILE A 313 18.09 11.22 -19.35
C ILE A 313 17.66 11.52 -17.91
N HIS A 314 18.40 11.05 -16.91
CA HIS A 314 18.13 11.36 -15.49
C HIS A 314 18.74 12.70 -15.05
N GLY A 315 19.62 13.27 -15.86
CA GLY A 315 20.35 14.49 -15.60
C GLY A 315 21.83 14.36 -15.95
N SER A 316 22.47 15.49 -16.21
CA SER A 316 23.88 15.56 -16.61
C SER A 316 24.59 16.75 -16.01
N ASN A 317 25.85 16.55 -15.64
CA ASN A 317 26.78 17.63 -15.28
C ASN A 317 27.78 17.95 -16.42
N HIS A 318 27.61 17.32 -17.57
CA HIS A 318 28.51 17.46 -18.69
C HIS A 318 28.23 18.78 -19.46
N PRO A 319 29.28 19.50 -19.93
CA PRO A 319 29.12 20.78 -20.64
C PRO A 319 28.40 20.67 -21.99
N SER A 320 28.14 19.47 -22.53
CA SER A 320 27.24 19.29 -23.69
C SER A 320 25.79 19.74 -23.43
N GLY A 321 25.43 20.03 -22.16
CA GLY A 321 24.27 20.81 -21.81
C GLY A 321 22.95 20.04 -21.82
N GLN A 322 21.90 20.79 -22.13
CA GLN A 322 20.49 20.35 -22.02
C GLN A 322 20.10 19.16 -22.91
N ALA A 323 20.93 18.83 -23.90
CA ALA A 323 20.65 17.69 -24.77
C ALA A 323 20.81 16.33 -24.07
N LEU A 324 21.39 16.30 -22.89
CA LEU A 324 21.56 15.06 -22.06
C LEU A 324 22.27 13.92 -22.83
N VAL A 325 23.21 14.27 -23.67
CA VAL A 325 23.91 13.34 -24.58
C VAL A 325 25.02 12.58 -23.82
N ARG A 326 25.59 13.18 -22.79
CA ARG A 326 26.64 12.61 -21.94
C ARG A 326 26.42 12.98 -20.48
#